data_477c2ffa49eea6f158b49ac4d43e405b
#
_entry.id   477c2ffa49eea6f158b49ac4d43e405b
#
_cell.length_a   1.000
_cell.length_b   1.000
_cell.length_c   1.000
_cell.angle_alpha   90.00
_cell.angle_beta   90.00
_cell.angle_gamma   90.00
#
_symmetry.space_group_name_H-M   'P 1'
#
loop_
_entity.id
_entity.type
_entity.pdbx_description
1 polymer ?
#
loop_
_entity_poly.entity_id
_entity_poly.type
_entity_poly.pdbx_seq_one_letter_code
_entity_poly.pdbx_strand_id
1 'polypeptide(L)'
;MPWLVVMKPRDRLLGVGARGAPPRYDPAAMRAIALFVALAFGWSWGLGFVASGMKATAPMPSAALMMVAGFGPSLAAGAVAVLSSGSAGLRAWMLRCLEWRVGSGWFLLAFLAPPALMVCGLALHSALGGPLPALPDASQIPLVIANFGLVLLIGGPLGEEFGWRGYLMPSLTARTNWRAASLVIGVVWGLWHLPLFFMAGTAQALMPIPV
;
A
#
# COMPACT_ATOMS: atom_id res chain seq x y z
N MET A 1 -16.85 -1.30 25.98
CA MET A 1 -15.93 -1.42 24.85
C MET A 1 -16.54 -0.74 23.62
N PRO A 2 -16.24 0.52 23.31
CA PRO A 2 -16.84 1.25 22.20
C PRO A 2 -15.84 1.37 21.04
N TRP A 3 -15.47 0.26 20.41
CA TRP A 3 -14.69 0.25 19.16
C TRP A 3 -15.56 0.07 17.92
N LEU A 4 -16.86 0.29 18.08
CA LEU A 4 -17.80 0.31 16.96
C LEU A 4 -17.86 1.72 16.40
N VAL A 5 -16.98 2.00 15.43
CA VAL A 5 -17.13 3.14 14.53
C VAL A 5 -18.57 3.10 14.01
N VAL A 6 -19.35 4.10 14.40
CA VAL A 6 -20.71 4.32 13.90
C VAL A 6 -20.57 4.60 12.41
N MET A 7 -20.83 3.58 11.59
CA MET A 7 -20.94 3.73 10.14
C MET A 7 -22.11 4.70 9.85
N LYS A 8 -21.80 5.88 9.34
CA LYS A 8 -22.78 6.88 8.91
C LYS A 8 -23.51 6.41 7.63
N PRO A 9 -24.69 6.97 7.30
CA PRO A 9 -25.55 6.53 6.19
C PRO A 9 -24.91 6.47 4.79
N ARG A 10 -23.69 6.95 4.63
CA ARG A 10 -22.89 6.91 3.38
C ARG A 10 -22.42 5.49 3.00
N ASP A 11 -22.51 4.52 3.90
CA ASP A 11 -22.00 3.16 3.68
C ASP A 11 -22.92 2.31 2.78
N ARG A 12 -24.12 2.78 2.47
CA ARG A 12 -25.06 2.10 1.55
C ARG A 12 -24.54 2.01 0.11
N LEU A 13 -23.63 2.88 -0.29
CA LEU A 13 -23.06 2.87 -1.65
C LEU A 13 -22.04 1.74 -1.87
N LEU A 14 -21.62 1.06 -0.81
CA LEU A 14 -20.67 -0.06 -0.88
C LEU A 14 -21.31 -1.42 -0.56
N GLY A 15 -22.63 -1.50 -0.45
CA GLY A 15 -23.32 -2.74 -0.14
C GLY A 15 -22.98 -3.32 1.24
N VAL A 16 -22.63 -2.47 2.22
CA VAL A 16 -22.39 -2.90 3.60
C VAL A 16 -23.73 -3.27 4.21
N GLY A 17 -24.03 -4.56 4.20
CA GLY A 17 -25.27 -5.12 4.77
C GLY A 17 -25.41 -4.80 6.25
N ALA A 18 -26.67 -4.79 6.74
CA ALA A 18 -27.01 -4.68 8.14
C ALA A 18 -26.25 -5.73 8.97
N ARG A 19 -25.75 -5.33 10.15
CA ARG A 19 -25.01 -6.19 11.07
C ARG A 19 -25.80 -7.47 11.35
N GLY A 20 -25.22 -8.64 11.04
CA GLY A 20 -25.77 -9.95 11.36
C GLY A 20 -26.24 -10.80 10.17
N ALA A 21 -26.35 -10.26 8.97
CA ALA A 21 -26.57 -11.08 7.77
C ALA A 21 -25.23 -11.67 7.28
N PRO A 22 -25.18 -12.95 6.89
CA PRO A 22 -23.98 -13.51 6.29
C PRO A 22 -23.65 -12.73 5.02
N PRO A 23 -22.34 -12.54 4.72
CA PRO A 23 -21.92 -11.81 3.54
C PRO A 23 -22.51 -12.47 2.30
N ARG A 24 -23.37 -11.75 1.58
CA ARG A 24 -23.95 -12.24 0.34
C ARG A 24 -22.88 -12.16 -0.75
N TYR A 25 -22.73 -13.26 -1.47
CA TYR A 25 -21.91 -13.29 -2.68
C TYR A 25 -22.48 -12.25 -3.67
N ASP A 26 -21.67 -11.24 -3.98
CA ASP A 26 -22.00 -10.22 -4.96
C ASP A 26 -21.02 -10.31 -6.14
N PRO A 27 -21.45 -10.87 -7.29
CA PRO A 27 -20.59 -11.05 -8.45
C PRO A 27 -20.04 -9.73 -9.00
N ALA A 28 -20.80 -8.64 -8.94
CA ALA A 28 -20.35 -7.35 -9.46
C ALA A 28 -19.21 -6.79 -8.62
N ALA A 29 -19.32 -6.89 -7.31
CA ALA A 29 -18.26 -6.47 -6.42
C ALA A 29 -17.00 -7.35 -6.51
N MET A 30 -17.15 -8.65 -6.72
CA MET A 30 -15.99 -9.53 -6.96
C MET A 30 -15.29 -9.19 -8.28
N ARG A 31 -16.05 -8.86 -9.34
CA ARG A 31 -15.49 -8.36 -10.61
C ARG A 31 -14.73 -7.04 -10.40
N ALA A 32 -15.25 -6.12 -9.60
CA ALA A 32 -14.60 -4.85 -9.30
C ALA A 32 -13.27 -5.05 -8.54
N ILE A 33 -13.23 -5.99 -7.58
CA ILE A 33 -11.99 -6.38 -6.88
C ILE A 33 -10.98 -7.01 -7.85
N ALA A 34 -11.43 -7.94 -8.70
CA ALA A 34 -10.56 -8.58 -9.68
C ALA A 34 -9.99 -7.56 -10.68
N LEU A 35 -10.84 -6.63 -11.16
CA LEU A 35 -10.41 -5.54 -12.04
C LEU A 35 -9.40 -4.62 -11.35
N PHE A 36 -9.62 -4.27 -10.08
CA PHE A 36 -8.67 -3.50 -9.31
C PHE A 36 -7.29 -4.19 -9.27
N VAL A 37 -7.24 -5.48 -8.93
CA VAL A 37 -5.97 -6.24 -8.87
C VAL A 37 -5.32 -6.28 -10.25
N ALA A 38 -6.08 -6.59 -11.30
CA ALA A 38 -5.56 -6.66 -12.67
C ALA A 38 -4.96 -5.32 -13.14
N LEU A 39 -5.65 -4.21 -12.87
CA LEU A 39 -5.17 -2.86 -13.21
C LEU A 39 -3.94 -2.47 -12.39
N ALA A 40 -3.94 -2.73 -11.08
CA ALA A 40 -2.81 -2.41 -10.20
C ALA A 40 -1.54 -3.16 -10.62
N PHE A 41 -1.65 -4.46 -10.87
CA PHE A 41 -0.54 -5.29 -11.32
C PHE A 41 -0.11 -4.93 -12.75
N GLY A 42 -1.07 -4.82 -13.68
CA GLY A 42 -0.78 -4.49 -15.08
C GLY A 42 -0.04 -3.16 -15.22
N TRP A 43 -0.49 -2.13 -14.51
CA TRP A 43 0.19 -0.85 -14.48
C TRP A 43 1.61 -0.96 -13.89
N SER A 44 1.71 -1.47 -12.66
CA SER A 44 2.98 -1.48 -11.92
C SER A 44 4.01 -2.40 -12.57
N TRP A 45 3.63 -3.61 -12.94
CA TRP A 45 4.53 -4.56 -13.58
C TRP A 45 4.90 -4.12 -14.99
N GLY A 46 3.92 -3.65 -15.79
CA GLY A 46 4.17 -3.17 -17.15
C GLY A 46 5.19 -2.04 -17.18
N LEU A 47 4.96 -0.98 -16.40
CA LEU A 47 5.89 0.14 -16.32
C LEU A 47 7.21 -0.25 -15.65
N GLY A 48 7.19 -1.11 -14.63
CA GLY A 48 8.38 -1.60 -13.96
C GLY A 48 9.31 -2.39 -14.90
N PHE A 49 8.76 -3.27 -15.74
CA PHE A 49 9.55 -4.00 -16.74
C PHE A 49 10.13 -3.07 -17.79
N VAL A 50 9.36 -2.09 -18.29
CA VAL A 50 9.88 -1.07 -19.21
C VAL A 50 11.00 -0.28 -18.56
N ALA A 51 10.80 0.20 -17.32
CA ALA A 51 11.82 0.92 -16.56
C ALA A 51 13.11 0.11 -16.40
N SER A 52 12.97 -1.17 -16.04
CA SER A 52 14.11 -2.08 -15.88
C SER A 52 14.90 -2.25 -17.17
N GLY A 53 14.23 -2.38 -18.33
CA GLY A 53 14.87 -2.46 -19.63
C GLY A 53 15.60 -1.18 -20.05
N MET A 54 15.14 -0.02 -19.60
CA MET A 54 15.75 1.29 -19.91
C MET A 54 16.92 1.67 -18.99
N LYS A 55 17.12 0.95 -17.88
CA LYS A 55 18.03 1.38 -16.80
C LYS A 55 19.45 1.62 -17.25
N ALA A 56 19.99 0.80 -18.15
CA ALA A 56 21.37 0.91 -18.63
C ALA A 56 21.58 2.11 -19.58
N THR A 57 20.59 2.45 -20.40
CA THR A 57 20.66 3.47 -21.45
C THR A 57 20.08 4.82 -21.03
N ALA A 58 19.11 4.82 -20.13
CA ALA A 58 18.39 6.01 -19.69
C ALA A 58 18.04 5.93 -18.18
N PRO A 59 19.02 6.03 -17.28
CA PRO A 59 18.83 5.79 -15.85
C PRO A 59 17.84 6.75 -15.18
N MET A 60 17.84 8.03 -15.53
CA MET A 60 16.91 9.02 -14.95
C MET A 60 15.46 8.80 -15.39
N PRO A 61 15.14 8.65 -16.70
CA PRO A 61 13.79 8.23 -17.12
C PRO A 61 13.35 6.89 -16.52
N SER A 62 14.25 5.93 -16.39
CA SER A 62 13.97 4.64 -15.73
C SER A 62 13.53 4.83 -14.28
N ALA A 63 14.25 5.64 -13.50
CA ALA A 63 13.91 5.92 -12.11
C ALA A 63 12.55 6.63 -11.99
N ALA A 64 12.27 7.62 -12.84
CA ALA A 64 10.99 8.31 -12.87
C ALA A 64 9.84 7.34 -13.22
N LEU A 65 10.05 6.47 -14.20
CA LEU A 65 9.03 5.49 -14.60
C LEU A 65 8.77 4.46 -13.48
N MET A 66 9.81 4.05 -12.75
CA MET A 66 9.65 3.17 -11.59
C MET A 66 8.82 3.84 -10.48
N MET A 67 9.01 5.14 -10.23
CA MET A 67 8.19 5.90 -9.29
C MET A 67 6.71 5.91 -9.75
N VAL A 68 6.45 6.18 -11.02
CA VAL A 68 5.09 6.17 -11.60
C VAL A 68 4.47 4.78 -11.52
N ALA A 69 5.28 3.72 -11.70
CA ALA A 69 4.83 2.34 -11.54
C ALA A 69 4.28 2.05 -10.12
N GLY A 70 4.86 2.67 -9.08
CA GLY A 70 4.40 2.56 -7.70
C GLY A 70 2.98 3.08 -7.44
N PHE A 71 2.44 3.94 -8.33
CA PHE A 71 1.08 4.47 -8.20
C PHE A 71 -0.02 3.52 -8.73
N GLY A 72 0.35 2.35 -9.24
CA GLY A 72 -0.61 1.38 -9.79
C GLY A 72 -1.83 1.12 -8.91
N PRO A 73 -1.67 0.78 -7.61
CA PRO A 73 -2.80 0.52 -6.73
C PRO A 73 -3.74 1.71 -6.57
N SER A 74 -3.22 2.93 -6.40
CA SER A 74 -4.05 4.12 -6.22
C SER A 74 -4.76 4.52 -7.51
N LEU A 75 -4.09 4.42 -8.65
CA LEU A 75 -4.70 4.67 -9.96
C LEU A 75 -5.78 3.63 -10.29
N ALA A 76 -5.52 2.36 -10.01
CA ALA A 76 -6.50 1.28 -10.18
C ALA A 76 -7.75 1.52 -9.32
N ALA A 77 -7.58 1.94 -8.06
CA ALA A 77 -8.69 2.26 -7.17
C ALA A 77 -9.55 3.41 -7.69
N GLY A 78 -8.90 4.49 -8.14
CA GLY A 78 -9.58 5.62 -8.77
C GLY A 78 -10.34 5.21 -10.04
N ALA A 79 -9.70 4.44 -10.91
CA ALA A 79 -10.32 3.92 -12.14
C ALA A 79 -11.55 3.07 -11.84
N VAL A 80 -11.44 2.10 -10.92
CA VAL A 80 -12.58 1.25 -10.55
C VAL A 80 -13.68 2.04 -9.86
N ALA A 81 -13.35 3.04 -9.04
CA ALA A 81 -14.34 3.92 -8.42
C ALA A 81 -15.14 4.70 -9.46
N VAL A 82 -14.46 5.21 -10.50
CA VAL A 82 -15.13 5.89 -11.65
C VAL A 82 -15.98 4.91 -12.45
N LEU A 83 -15.44 3.75 -12.81
CA LEU A 83 -16.16 2.76 -13.60
C LEU A 83 -17.40 2.20 -12.88
N SER A 84 -17.35 2.11 -11.54
CA SER A 84 -18.46 1.58 -10.75
C SER A 84 -19.55 2.60 -10.45
N SER A 85 -19.22 3.88 -10.28
CA SER A 85 -20.17 4.90 -9.77
C SER A 85 -19.86 6.32 -10.27
N GLY A 86 -19.14 6.45 -11.38
CA GLY A 86 -18.83 7.75 -11.98
C GLY A 86 -18.03 8.67 -11.05
N SER A 87 -18.17 9.97 -11.26
CA SER A 87 -17.51 11.00 -10.44
C SER A 87 -17.91 10.96 -8.97
N ALA A 88 -19.12 10.52 -8.67
CA ALA A 88 -19.58 10.35 -7.29
C ALA A 88 -18.81 9.25 -6.54
N GLY A 89 -18.51 8.13 -7.22
CA GLY A 89 -17.69 7.05 -6.69
C GLY A 89 -16.25 7.50 -6.42
N LEU A 90 -15.65 8.20 -7.37
CA LEU A 90 -14.31 8.78 -7.22
C LEU A 90 -14.25 9.73 -6.02
N ARG A 91 -15.21 10.65 -5.93
CA ARG A 91 -15.28 11.61 -4.82
C ARG A 91 -15.45 10.90 -3.46
N ALA A 92 -16.31 9.91 -3.39
CA ALA A 92 -16.54 9.15 -2.16
C ALA A 92 -15.29 8.38 -1.72
N TRP A 93 -14.55 7.78 -2.66
CA TRP A 93 -13.28 7.11 -2.40
C TRP A 93 -12.21 8.10 -1.93
N MET A 94 -12.00 9.23 -2.62
CA MET A 94 -11.03 10.24 -2.22
C MET A 94 -11.30 10.81 -0.83
N LEU A 95 -12.55 11.16 -0.52
CA LEU A 95 -12.94 11.68 0.81
C LEU A 95 -12.63 10.67 1.93
N ARG A 96 -12.73 9.38 1.65
CA ARG A 96 -12.35 8.32 2.60
C ARG A 96 -10.84 8.22 2.78
N CYS A 97 -10.07 8.29 1.69
CA CYS A 97 -8.60 8.28 1.74
C CYS A 97 -8.04 9.49 2.51
N LEU A 98 -8.74 10.61 2.46
CA LEU A 98 -8.35 11.85 3.13
C LEU A 98 -8.98 12.01 4.54
N GLU A 99 -9.60 10.98 5.07
CA GLU A 99 -10.15 11.01 6.44
C GLU A 99 -8.99 10.94 7.45
N TRP A 100 -8.63 12.09 8.03
CA TRP A 100 -7.54 12.21 8.99
C TRP A 100 -8.03 12.33 10.46
N ARG A 101 -9.35 12.44 10.67
CA ARG A 101 -9.95 12.61 12.00
C ARG A 101 -10.02 11.27 12.74
N VAL A 102 -8.87 10.79 13.14
CA VAL A 102 -8.69 9.60 13.96
C VAL A 102 -8.25 10.01 15.36
N GLY A 103 -8.49 9.15 16.37
CA GLY A 103 -8.06 9.44 17.73
C GLY A 103 -6.53 9.57 17.84
N SER A 104 -6.05 10.45 18.75
CA SER A 104 -4.62 10.72 18.96
C SER A 104 -3.78 9.47 19.24
N GLY A 105 -4.36 8.44 19.87
CA GLY A 105 -3.70 7.16 20.09
C GLY A 105 -3.24 6.46 18.79
N TRP A 106 -3.98 6.62 17.70
CA TRP A 106 -3.59 6.06 16.40
C TRP A 106 -2.40 6.80 15.78
N PHE A 107 -2.33 8.12 15.95
CA PHE A 107 -1.16 8.89 15.54
C PHE A 107 0.08 8.49 16.36
N LEU A 108 -0.06 8.36 17.68
CA LEU A 108 1.04 7.89 18.54
C LEU A 108 1.51 6.50 18.09
N LEU A 109 0.60 5.58 17.84
CA LEU A 109 0.94 4.24 17.36
C LEU A 109 1.66 4.30 16.00
N ALA A 110 1.15 5.09 15.05
CA ALA A 110 1.75 5.22 13.73
C ALA A 110 3.17 5.82 13.76
N PHE A 111 3.43 6.76 14.66
CA PHE A 111 4.74 7.39 14.79
C PHE A 111 5.72 6.58 15.65
N LEU A 112 5.25 5.87 16.65
CA LEU A 112 6.13 5.18 17.61
C LEU A 112 6.37 3.71 17.25
N ALA A 113 5.40 3.02 16.65
CA ALA A 113 5.55 1.59 16.37
C ALA A 113 6.66 1.27 15.34
N PRO A 114 6.80 1.98 14.21
CA PRO A 114 7.87 1.69 13.26
C PRO A 114 9.29 1.85 13.86
N PRO A 115 9.64 2.97 14.50
CA PRO A 115 10.96 3.10 15.12
C PRO A 115 11.17 2.11 16.28
N ALA A 116 10.14 1.80 17.07
CA ALA A 116 10.25 0.81 18.13
C ALA A 116 10.54 -0.59 17.56
N LEU A 117 9.85 -1.00 16.50
CA LEU A 117 10.12 -2.27 15.81
C LEU A 117 11.53 -2.31 15.22
N MET A 118 12.01 -1.20 14.65
CA MET A 118 13.36 -1.10 14.13
C MET A 118 14.41 -1.26 15.25
N VAL A 119 14.23 -0.59 16.38
CA VAL A 119 15.12 -0.72 17.55
C VAL A 119 15.10 -2.15 18.08
N CYS A 120 13.93 -2.79 18.20
CA CYS A 120 13.82 -4.19 18.61
C CYS A 120 14.53 -5.13 17.62
N GLY A 121 14.38 -4.90 16.31
CA GLY A 121 15.06 -5.67 15.28
C GLY A 121 16.58 -5.53 15.36
N LEU A 122 17.10 -4.32 15.53
CA LEU A 122 18.53 -4.06 15.72
C LEU A 122 19.07 -4.69 17.00
N ALA A 123 18.33 -4.61 18.10
CA ALA A 123 18.70 -5.23 19.36
C ALA A 123 18.79 -6.78 19.23
N LEU A 124 17.81 -7.39 18.58
CA LEU A 124 17.81 -8.82 18.29
C LEU A 124 18.98 -9.22 17.38
N HIS A 125 19.22 -8.46 16.31
CA HIS A 125 20.33 -8.69 15.40
C HIS A 125 21.68 -8.66 16.13
N SER A 126 21.90 -7.66 16.99
CA SER A 126 23.10 -7.54 17.82
C SER A 126 23.21 -8.68 18.84
N ALA A 127 22.11 -9.07 19.48
CA ALA A 127 22.07 -10.18 20.43
C ALA A 127 22.42 -11.55 19.77
N LEU A 128 22.15 -11.67 18.47
CA LEU A 128 22.53 -12.83 17.66
C LEU A 128 23.95 -12.73 17.07
N GLY A 129 24.76 -11.74 17.51
CA GLY A 129 26.14 -11.55 17.08
C GLY A 129 26.32 -10.76 15.78
N GLY A 130 25.24 -10.16 15.24
CA GLY A 130 25.34 -9.31 14.08
C GLY A 130 25.93 -7.93 14.40
N PRO A 131 26.68 -7.29 13.47
CA PRO A 131 27.25 -5.97 13.67
C PRO A 131 26.15 -4.91 13.66
N LEU A 132 26.23 -3.93 14.56
CA LEU A 132 25.36 -2.76 14.49
C LEU A 132 25.74 -1.89 13.28
N PRO A 133 24.75 -1.37 12.56
CA PRO A 133 25.03 -0.45 11.46
C PRO A 133 25.69 0.83 11.99
N ALA A 134 26.63 1.38 11.21
CA ALA A 134 27.18 2.69 11.51
C ALA A 134 26.07 3.76 11.48
N LEU A 135 26.09 4.65 12.45
CA LEU A 135 25.17 5.79 12.42
C LEU A 135 25.54 6.72 11.25
N PRO A 136 24.56 7.28 10.56
CA PRO A 136 24.81 8.25 9.51
C PRO A 136 25.52 9.48 10.09
N ASP A 137 26.42 10.06 9.31
CA ASP A 137 27.04 11.33 9.66
C ASP A 137 25.96 12.42 9.79
N ALA A 138 26.14 13.32 10.75
CA ALA A 138 25.20 14.43 10.98
C ALA A 138 25.00 15.31 9.73
N SER A 139 26.01 15.40 8.85
CA SER A 139 25.92 16.09 7.56
C SER A 139 24.91 15.46 6.59
N GLN A 140 24.56 14.17 6.79
CA GLN A 140 23.58 13.45 5.97
C GLN A 140 22.14 13.64 6.42
N ILE A 141 21.90 14.17 7.62
CA ILE A 141 20.55 14.34 8.17
C ILE A 141 19.61 15.13 7.23
N PRO A 142 20.03 16.28 6.64
CA PRO A 142 19.16 17.00 5.69
C PRO A 142 18.75 16.15 4.48
N LEU A 143 19.67 15.32 3.97
CA LEU A 143 19.40 14.43 2.85
C LEU A 143 18.44 13.31 3.25
N VAL A 144 18.57 12.75 4.47
CA VAL A 144 17.65 11.74 5.00
C VAL A 144 16.24 12.31 5.13
N ILE A 145 16.09 13.53 5.65
CA ILE A 145 14.80 14.23 5.79
C ILE A 145 14.18 14.49 4.41
N ALA A 146 14.98 15.00 3.46
CA ALA A 146 14.51 15.25 2.10
C ALA A 146 14.08 13.96 1.40
N ASN A 147 14.87 12.89 1.54
CA ASN A 147 14.53 11.57 1.00
C ASN A 147 13.28 10.98 1.64
N PHE A 148 13.11 11.12 2.96
CA PHE A 148 11.89 10.71 3.64
C PHE A 148 10.65 11.42 3.07
N GLY A 149 10.73 12.74 2.90
CA GLY A 149 9.66 13.52 2.26
C GLY A 149 9.36 13.07 0.83
N LEU A 150 10.39 12.83 0.04
CA LEU A 150 10.27 12.34 -1.33
C LEU A 150 9.59 10.95 -1.37
N VAL A 151 10.05 10.02 -0.55
CA VAL A 151 9.48 8.67 -0.47
C VAL A 151 8.03 8.73 0.00
N LEU A 152 7.72 9.55 1.02
CA LEU A 152 6.36 9.71 1.53
C LEU A 152 5.38 10.21 0.45
N LEU A 153 5.79 11.21 -0.34
CA LEU A 153 4.92 11.87 -1.31
C LEU A 153 4.90 11.18 -2.68
N ILE A 154 6.02 10.63 -3.12
CA ILE A 154 6.18 10.16 -4.50
C ILE A 154 6.55 8.67 -4.56
N GLY A 155 7.25 8.14 -3.57
CA GLY A 155 7.91 6.85 -3.66
C GLY A 155 7.16 5.64 -3.13
N GLY A 156 5.92 5.76 -2.65
CA GLY A 156 5.27 4.56 -2.10
C GLY A 156 3.96 4.83 -1.36
N PRO A 157 3.95 5.38 -0.13
CA PRO A 157 2.74 5.35 0.69
C PRO A 157 1.49 5.91 0.01
N LEU A 158 1.58 7.08 -0.65
CA LEU A 158 0.43 7.65 -1.36
C LEU A 158 0.07 6.86 -2.62
N GLY A 159 1.07 6.29 -3.31
CA GLY A 159 0.86 5.45 -4.49
C GLY A 159 0.18 4.13 -4.18
N GLU A 160 0.42 3.58 -3.00
CA GLU A 160 -0.02 2.25 -2.60
C GLU A 160 -1.25 2.29 -1.68
N GLU A 161 -1.20 3.09 -0.60
CA GLU A 161 -2.13 3.01 0.50
C GLU A 161 -3.56 3.40 0.13
N PHE A 162 -3.73 4.34 -0.79
CA PHE A 162 -5.05 4.70 -1.28
C PHE A 162 -5.71 3.54 -2.04
N GLY A 163 -4.90 2.70 -2.69
CA GLY A 163 -5.36 1.47 -3.32
C GLY A 163 -5.62 0.36 -2.30
N TRP A 164 -4.59 -0.02 -1.57
CA TRP A 164 -4.67 -1.19 -0.67
C TRP A 164 -5.60 -0.95 0.53
N ARG A 165 -5.42 0.16 1.26
CA ARG A 165 -6.20 0.48 2.47
C ARG A 165 -7.42 1.34 2.17
N GLY A 166 -7.35 2.20 1.14
CA GLY A 166 -8.48 3.07 0.76
C GLY A 166 -9.56 2.37 -0.08
N TYR A 167 -9.20 1.31 -0.84
CA TYR A 167 -10.14 0.60 -1.70
C TYR A 167 -10.27 -0.90 -1.37
N LEU A 168 -9.16 -1.66 -1.43
CA LEU A 168 -9.22 -3.12 -1.33
C LEU A 168 -9.62 -3.60 0.07
N MET A 169 -9.04 -3.03 1.13
CA MET A 169 -9.34 -3.40 2.51
C MET A 169 -10.83 -3.24 2.85
N PRO A 170 -11.48 -2.08 2.64
CA PRO A 170 -12.91 -1.96 2.92
C PRO A 170 -13.76 -2.86 2.01
N SER A 171 -13.36 -3.07 0.75
CA SER A 171 -14.07 -3.95 -0.18
C SER A 171 -14.06 -5.41 0.26
N LEU A 172 -12.95 -5.90 0.78
CA LEU A 172 -12.82 -7.26 1.33
C LEU A 172 -13.50 -7.38 2.69
N THR A 173 -13.30 -6.41 3.59
CA THR A 173 -13.87 -6.45 4.94
C THR A 173 -15.41 -6.43 4.93
N ALA A 174 -16.01 -5.77 3.94
CA ALA A 174 -17.46 -5.79 3.74
C ALA A 174 -18.02 -7.20 3.40
N ARG A 175 -17.16 -8.12 2.96
CA ARG A 175 -17.53 -9.47 2.48
C ARG A 175 -16.98 -10.60 3.34
N THR A 176 -15.99 -10.29 4.15
CA THR A 176 -15.33 -11.26 5.03
C THR A 176 -15.23 -10.66 6.44
N ASN A 177 -14.10 -10.76 7.05
CA ASN A 177 -13.75 -10.08 8.29
C ASN A 177 -12.35 -9.44 8.14
N TRP A 178 -11.98 -8.57 9.07
CA TRP A 178 -10.72 -7.84 8.99
C TRP A 178 -9.48 -8.75 8.95
N ARG A 179 -9.51 -9.93 9.60
CA ARG A 179 -8.39 -10.90 9.61
C ARG A 179 -8.19 -11.51 8.22
N ALA A 180 -9.28 -12.03 7.63
CA ALA A 180 -9.24 -12.59 6.29
C ALA A 180 -8.86 -11.52 5.24
N ALA A 181 -9.43 -10.31 5.36
CA ALA A 181 -9.08 -9.19 4.48
C ALA A 181 -7.60 -8.83 4.58
N SER A 182 -7.03 -8.76 5.79
CA SER A 182 -5.60 -8.47 5.99
C SER A 182 -4.70 -9.57 5.41
N LEU A 183 -5.08 -10.84 5.57
CA LEU A 183 -4.33 -11.95 4.99
C LEU A 183 -4.32 -11.90 3.46
N VAL A 184 -5.50 -11.69 2.85
CA VAL A 184 -5.63 -11.57 1.38
C VAL A 184 -4.80 -10.40 0.86
N ILE A 185 -4.87 -9.24 1.52
CA ILE A 185 -4.06 -8.09 1.11
C ILE A 185 -2.58 -8.38 1.27
N GLY A 186 -2.16 -9.02 2.36
CA GLY A 186 -0.75 -9.39 2.55
C GLY A 186 -0.22 -10.27 1.42
N VAL A 187 -0.99 -11.27 1.00
CA VAL A 187 -0.64 -12.14 -0.13
C VAL A 187 -0.61 -11.35 -1.45
N VAL A 188 -1.65 -10.57 -1.74
CA VAL A 188 -1.74 -9.77 -2.98
C VAL A 188 -0.62 -8.73 -3.03
N TRP A 189 -0.35 -8.04 -1.93
CA TRP A 189 0.72 -7.05 -1.83
C TRP A 189 2.12 -7.68 -1.98
N GLY A 190 2.34 -8.84 -1.36
CA GLY A 190 3.59 -9.61 -1.52
C GLY A 190 3.81 -10.02 -2.98
N LEU A 191 2.78 -10.57 -3.64
CA LEU A 191 2.83 -10.91 -5.07
C LEU A 191 3.08 -9.69 -5.96
N TRP A 192 2.49 -8.54 -5.62
CA TRP A 192 2.70 -7.29 -6.36
C TRP A 192 4.17 -6.83 -6.34
N HIS A 193 4.90 -7.11 -5.25
CA HIS A 193 6.34 -6.82 -5.15
C HIS A 193 7.23 -7.86 -5.84
N LEU A 194 6.70 -9.03 -6.22
CA LEU A 194 7.50 -10.14 -6.73
C LEU A 194 8.46 -9.77 -7.87
N PRO A 195 8.10 -8.96 -8.89
CA PRO A 195 9.04 -8.60 -9.95
C PRO A 195 10.28 -7.87 -9.47
N LEU A 196 10.21 -7.13 -8.35
CA LEU A 196 11.34 -6.38 -7.82
C LEU A 196 12.52 -7.28 -7.40
N PHE A 197 12.25 -8.53 -7.05
CA PHE A 197 13.30 -9.51 -6.74
C PHE A 197 14.13 -9.92 -7.95
N PHE A 198 13.59 -9.71 -9.15
CA PHE A 198 14.24 -10.06 -10.43
C PHE A 198 14.72 -8.83 -11.21
N MET A 199 14.47 -7.64 -10.72
CA MET A 199 14.87 -6.38 -11.36
C MET A 199 16.21 -5.89 -10.78
N ALA A 200 17.27 -5.93 -11.57
CA ALA A 200 18.60 -5.49 -11.14
C ALA A 200 18.58 -4.07 -10.56
N GLY A 201 19.21 -3.88 -9.39
CA GLY A 201 19.37 -2.60 -8.69
C GLY A 201 18.16 -2.15 -7.88
N THR A 202 17.21 -3.04 -7.61
CA THR A 202 16.23 -2.87 -6.55
C THR A 202 16.80 -3.43 -5.23
N ALA A 203 16.33 -2.93 -4.09
CA ALA A 203 16.73 -3.46 -2.78
C ALA A 203 16.36 -4.94 -2.62
N GLN A 204 15.23 -5.34 -3.18
CA GLN A 204 14.73 -6.72 -3.15
C GLN A 204 15.66 -7.69 -3.92
N ALA A 205 16.22 -7.25 -5.05
CA ALA A 205 17.14 -8.09 -5.82
C ALA A 205 18.48 -8.36 -5.10
N LEU A 206 18.80 -7.59 -4.06
CA LEU A 206 19.97 -7.80 -3.20
C LEU A 206 19.70 -8.77 -2.05
N MET A 207 18.43 -9.10 -1.81
CA MET A 207 18.05 -10.04 -0.74
C MET A 207 18.23 -11.48 -1.23
N PRO A 208 18.90 -12.35 -0.46
CA PRO A 208 18.96 -13.77 -0.79
C PRO A 208 17.53 -14.33 -0.72
N ILE A 209 17.04 -14.85 -1.84
CA ILE A 209 15.81 -15.65 -1.83
C ILE A 209 16.17 -16.96 -1.15
N PRO A 210 15.56 -17.32 0.00
CA PRO A 210 15.77 -18.63 0.57
C PRO A 210 15.25 -19.67 -0.42
N VAL A 211 16.13 -20.45 -1.02
CA VAL A 211 15.83 -21.59 -1.89
C VAL A 211 15.68 -22.83 -1.00
#